data_e72375b9412419e6d47a26a025ea2df2
#
_entry.id   e72375b9412419e6d47a26a025ea2df2
#
_cell.length_a   1.000
_cell.length_b   1.000
_cell.length_c   1.000
_cell.angle_alpha   90.00
_cell.angle_beta   90.00
_cell.angle_gamma   90.00
#
_symmetry.space_group_name_H-M   'P 1'
#
loop_
_entity.id
_entity.type
_entity.pdbx_description
1 polymer ?
#
loop_
_entity_poly.entity_id
_entity_poly.type
_entity_poly.pdbx_seq_one_letter_code
_entity_poly.pdbx_strand_id
1 'polypeptide(L)'
;MKLRLESGEEAEATAIEANLLTLLSPRAFAPGAPIRFSTLGEAERSFEGRTIGSKRVEDGRFEVRMRFVNLRRADRELLLRELR
;
A
#
# COMPACT_ATOMS: atom_id res chain seq x y z
N MET A 1 2.31 7.02 -6.32
CA MET A 1 3.52 6.58 -5.60
C MET A 1 3.74 5.11 -5.82
N LYS A 2 4.89 4.75 -6.36
CA LYS A 2 5.18 3.37 -6.69
C LYS A 2 5.70 2.60 -5.48
N LEU A 3 5.25 1.36 -5.37
CA LEU A 3 5.60 0.48 -4.27
C LEU A 3 6.09 -0.85 -4.84
N ARG A 4 6.88 -1.56 -4.04
CA ARG A 4 7.25 -2.94 -4.34
C ARG A 4 6.70 -3.84 -3.25
N LEU A 5 5.87 -4.79 -3.65
CA LEU A 5 5.32 -5.77 -2.74
C LEU A 5 6.38 -6.79 -2.31
N GLU A 6 6.13 -7.49 -1.22
CA GLU A 6 7.03 -8.53 -0.73
C GLU A 6 7.33 -9.59 -1.79
N SER A 7 6.37 -9.86 -2.67
CA SER A 7 6.54 -10.79 -3.78
C SER A 7 7.51 -10.31 -4.85
N GLY A 8 7.90 -9.04 -4.83
CA GLY A 8 8.71 -8.41 -5.86
C GLY A 8 7.89 -7.69 -6.93
N GLU A 9 6.57 -7.84 -6.91
CA GLU A 9 5.71 -7.16 -7.88
C GLU A 9 5.54 -5.69 -7.52
N GLU A 10 5.34 -4.86 -8.54
CA GLU A 10 5.10 -3.44 -8.33
C GLU A 10 3.61 -3.17 -8.09
N ALA A 11 3.34 -2.21 -7.22
CA ALA A 11 2.00 -1.71 -6.97
C ALA A 11 2.06 -0.19 -6.95
N GLU A 12 0.92 0.47 -6.88
CA GLU A 12 0.86 1.91 -6.82
C GLU A 12 -0.09 2.37 -5.72
N ALA A 13 0.44 3.14 -4.78
CA ALA A 13 -0.39 3.77 -3.75
C ALA A 13 -1.11 4.95 -4.38
N THR A 14 -2.42 5.03 -4.17
CA THR A 14 -3.25 6.07 -4.78
C THR A 14 -3.85 7.04 -3.78
N ALA A 15 -4.06 6.62 -2.54
CA ALA A 15 -4.65 7.49 -1.53
C ALA A 15 -4.31 7.01 -0.13
N ILE A 16 -4.26 7.95 0.79
CA ILE A 16 -4.12 7.65 2.21
C ILE A 16 -5.12 8.49 2.99
N GLU A 17 -5.77 7.88 3.98
CA GLU A 17 -6.68 8.56 4.86
C GLU A 17 -6.57 7.93 6.24
N ALA A 18 -6.17 8.72 7.23
CA ALA A 18 -5.87 8.22 8.57
C ALA A 18 -4.84 7.08 8.49
N ASN A 19 -5.20 5.87 8.93
CA ASN A 19 -4.32 4.69 8.90
C ASN A 19 -4.61 3.77 7.73
N LEU A 20 -5.42 4.23 6.76
CA LEU A 20 -5.84 3.42 5.63
C LEU A 20 -5.10 3.84 4.38
N LEU A 21 -4.56 2.89 3.68
CA LEU A 21 -3.92 3.11 2.39
C LEU A 21 -4.70 2.37 1.32
N THR A 22 -4.94 3.04 0.21
CA THR A 22 -5.50 2.44 -0.99
C THR A 22 -4.39 2.30 -2.02
N LEU A 23 -4.27 1.13 -2.60
CA LEU A 23 -3.26 0.87 -3.62
C LEU A 23 -3.82 0.03 -4.76
N LEU A 24 -3.23 0.16 -5.92
CA LEU A 24 -3.52 -0.68 -7.08
C LEU A 24 -2.45 -1.77 -7.13
N SER A 25 -2.89 -3.01 -7.17
CA SER A 25 -2.03 -4.18 -7.06
C SER A 25 -2.30 -5.15 -8.22
N PRO A 26 -1.27 -5.85 -8.71
CA PRO A 26 -1.47 -6.89 -9.71
C PRO A 26 -2.15 -8.14 -9.16
N ARG A 27 -2.25 -8.25 -7.82
CA ARG A 27 -2.89 -9.40 -7.17
C ARG A 27 -3.86 -8.97 -6.10
N ALA A 28 -4.85 -9.81 -5.83
CA ALA A 28 -5.79 -9.62 -4.74
C ALA A 28 -5.17 -10.08 -3.42
N PHE A 29 -5.62 -9.48 -2.33
CA PHE A 29 -5.26 -9.89 -0.98
C PHE A 29 -6.54 -10.20 -0.23
N ALA A 30 -6.59 -11.34 0.45
CA ALA A 30 -7.76 -11.70 1.24
C ALA A 30 -7.92 -10.75 2.44
N PRO A 31 -9.16 -10.48 2.88
CA PRO A 31 -9.37 -9.68 4.08
C PRO A 31 -8.63 -10.28 5.28
N GLY A 32 -7.92 -9.43 6.02
CA GLY A 32 -7.11 -9.86 7.16
C GLY A 32 -5.72 -10.34 6.80
N ALA A 33 -5.42 -10.55 5.52
CA ALA A 33 -4.10 -11.01 5.11
C ALA A 33 -3.03 -9.94 5.38
N PRO A 34 -1.84 -10.34 5.82
CA PRO A 34 -0.76 -9.39 5.99
C PRO A 34 -0.30 -8.88 4.62
N ILE A 35 0.07 -7.61 4.57
CA ILE A 35 0.62 -7.02 3.36
C ILE A 35 1.86 -6.24 3.75
N ARG A 36 2.95 -6.47 3.02
CA ARG A 36 4.22 -5.79 3.22
C ARG A 36 4.71 -5.24 1.90
N PHE A 37 5.23 -4.03 1.95
CA PHE A 37 5.76 -3.39 0.77
C PHE A 37 6.84 -2.39 1.15
N SER A 38 7.61 -1.98 0.17
CA SER A 38 8.56 -0.88 0.33
C SER A 38 8.32 0.17 -0.73
N THR A 39 8.71 1.39 -0.41
CA THR A 39 8.64 2.49 -1.36
C THR A 39 9.80 2.39 -2.34
N LEU A 40 9.54 2.78 -3.59
CA LEU A 40 10.59 2.89 -4.61
C LEU A 40 10.96 4.37 -4.73
N GLY A 41 12.25 4.66 -4.70
CA GLY A 41 12.74 6.02 -4.78
C GLY A 41 14.01 6.21 -3.97
N GLU A 42 14.36 7.46 -3.68
CA GLU A 42 15.62 7.81 -3.02
C GLU A 42 15.73 7.24 -1.61
N ALA A 43 14.63 7.21 -0.89
CA ALA A 43 14.59 6.67 0.47
C ALA A 43 13.69 5.46 0.48
N GLU A 44 14.27 4.28 0.42
CA GLU A 44 13.50 3.05 0.53
C GLU A 44 13.03 2.89 1.97
N ARG A 45 11.71 2.74 2.14
CA ARG A 45 11.10 2.52 3.44
C ARG A 45 10.17 1.33 3.35
N SER A 46 10.16 0.51 4.39
CA SER A 46 9.32 -0.68 4.46
C SER A 46 8.11 -0.43 5.34
N PHE A 47 6.98 -0.95 4.91
CA PHE A 47 5.71 -0.81 5.61
C PHE A 47 5.03 -2.16 5.71
N GLU A 48 4.21 -2.30 6.73
CA GLU A 48 3.37 -3.49 6.85
C GLU A 48 1.99 -3.11 7.38
N GLY A 49 1.04 -3.97 7.09
CA GLY A 49 -0.31 -3.78 7.56
C GLY A 49 -1.16 -5.01 7.32
N ARG A 50 -2.47 -4.83 7.52
CA ARG A 50 -3.47 -5.85 7.29
C ARG A 50 -4.42 -5.40 6.21
N THR A 51 -4.71 -6.30 5.30
CA THR A 51 -5.67 -6.02 4.23
C THR A 51 -7.08 -5.95 4.80
N ILE A 52 -7.82 -4.91 4.41
CA ILE A 52 -9.23 -4.80 4.71
C ILE A 52 -10.03 -5.54 3.64
N GLY A 53 -9.67 -5.32 2.38
CA GLY A 53 -10.29 -6.00 1.28
C GLY A 53 -9.67 -5.63 -0.05
N SER A 54 -10.02 -6.39 -1.08
CA SER A 54 -9.58 -6.16 -2.44
C SER A 54 -10.78 -6.15 -3.36
N LYS A 55 -10.72 -5.33 -4.38
CA LYS A 55 -11.78 -5.19 -5.37
C LYS A 55 -11.16 -5.16 -6.75
N ARG A 56 -11.65 -6.00 -7.65
CA ARG A 56 -11.17 -6.01 -9.01
C ARG A 56 -11.55 -4.72 -9.73
N VAL A 57 -10.59 -4.10 -10.39
CA VAL A 57 -10.80 -2.89 -11.19
C VAL A 57 -10.36 -3.17 -12.62
N GLU A 58 -10.32 -2.14 -13.45
CA GLU A 58 -9.94 -2.29 -14.86
C GLU A 58 -8.53 -2.83 -15.03
N ASP A 59 -8.26 -3.41 -16.18
CA ASP A 59 -6.94 -3.93 -16.59
C ASP A 59 -6.43 -5.10 -15.76
N GLY A 60 -7.34 -5.84 -15.12
CA GLY A 60 -6.95 -7.02 -14.35
C GLY A 60 -6.23 -6.70 -13.06
N ARG A 61 -6.23 -5.43 -12.63
CA ARG A 61 -5.65 -5.04 -11.35
C ARG A 61 -6.70 -5.04 -10.26
N PHE A 62 -6.23 -4.93 -9.03
CA PHE A 62 -7.09 -4.90 -7.85
C PHE A 62 -6.83 -3.63 -7.06
N GLU A 63 -7.92 -3.02 -6.60
CA GLU A 63 -7.83 -1.95 -5.63
C GLU A 63 -7.83 -2.59 -4.26
N VAL A 64 -6.72 -2.45 -3.55
CA VAL A 64 -6.53 -3.05 -2.25
C VAL A 64 -6.55 -1.96 -1.20
N ARG A 65 -7.33 -2.16 -0.15
CA ARG A 65 -7.35 -1.27 1.00
C ARG A 65 -6.72 -1.99 2.17
N MET A 66 -5.80 -1.31 2.83
CA MET A 66 -5.09 -1.90 3.96
C MET A 66 -4.98 -0.92 5.11
N ARG A 67 -4.85 -1.46 6.30
CA ARG A 67 -4.61 -0.67 7.51
C ARG A 67 -3.19 -0.91 7.96
N PHE A 68 -2.46 0.17 8.21
CA PHE A 68 -1.07 0.07 8.68
C PHE A 68 -0.99 -0.50 10.09
N VAL A 69 0.07 -1.25 10.32
CA VAL A 69 0.47 -1.71 11.65
C VAL A 69 1.73 -0.92 12.02
N ASN A 70 1.69 -0.25 13.18
CA ASN A 70 2.84 0.52 13.69
C ASN A 70 3.38 1.59 12.74
N LEU A 71 2.49 2.33 12.11
CA LEU A 71 2.89 3.41 11.22
C LEU A 71 3.53 4.54 12.02
N ARG A 72 4.81 4.78 11.76
CA ARG A 72 5.56 5.85 12.41
C ARG A 72 5.11 7.21 11.88
N ARG A 73 5.19 8.23 12.72
CA ARG A 73 4.79 9.57 12.36
C ARG A 73 5.52 10.10 11.12
N ALA A 74 6.82 9.91 11.07
CA ALA A 74 7.62 10.37 9.93
C ALA A 74 7.22 9.67 8.64
N ASP A 75 6.91 8.37 8.70
CA ASP A 75 6.47 7.61 7.55
C ASP A 75 5.09 8.05 7.08
N ARG A 76 4.21 8.33 8.02
CA ARG A 76 2.89 8.86 7.71
C ARG A 76 2.98 10.21 7.01
N GLU A 77 3.84 11.09 7.51
CA GLU A 77 4.05 12.40 6.90
C GLU A 77 4.59 12.27 5.47
N LEU A 78 5.49 11.32 5.24
CA LEU A 78 5.99 11.03 3.90
C LEU A 78 4.86 10.62 2.96
N LEU A 79 4.02 9.69 3.39
CA LEU A 79 2.90 9.21 2.59
C LEU A 79 1.90 10.33 2.30
N LEU A 80 1.58 11.14 3.30
CA LEU A 80 0.67 12.26 3.12
C LEU A 80 1.22 13.25 2.10
N ARG A 81 2.50 13.53 2.15
CA ARG A 81 3.16 14.45 1.23
C ARG A 81 3.18 13.91 -0.20
N GLU A 82 3.44 12.63 -0.37
CA GLU A 82 3.54 12.00 -1.69
C GLU A 82 2.18 11.74 -2.34
N LEU A 83 1.14 11.54 -1.53
CA LEU A 83 -0.19 11.15 -2.01
C LEU A 83 -1.20 12.30 -2.06
N ARG A 84 -0.78 13.50 -1.76
CA ARG A 84 -1.62 14.69 -1.86
C ARG A 84 -1.34 15.49 -3.11
#